data_88cf767e308a17da72c7c19fca545bca
#
_entry.id   88cf767e308a17da72c7c19fca545bca
#
_cell.length_a   1.000
_cell.length_b   1.000
_cell.length_c   1.000
_cell.angle_alpha   90.00
_cell.angle_beta   90.00
_cell.angle_gamma   90.00
#
_symmetry.space_group_name_H-M   'P 1'
#
loop_
_entity.id
_entity.type
_entity.pdbx_description
1 polymer ?
#
loop_
_entity_poly.entity_id
_entity_poly.type
_entity_poly.pdbx_seq_one_letter_code
_entity_poly.pdbx_strand_id
1 'polypeptide(L)'
;LAQYEYLLPRLKGLWTHLERQKGGIGMRGPGETEIETDRRIVRDKISLLKKKLSTIDKQMKVQRGNRGSLVRVALVGYTNVGKSTIMNLLSKSKVFAENKLFATLDTTVRKVVINTLPFLLTDTVGFIRKLPTQLIESFKSTLEEVKDADILLHIVDISHPSFEDHIISVNKILSEINCHNKYSLMIFNKIDNYKQVDFNDSYSK
;
A
#
# COMPACT_ATOMS: atom_id res chain seq x y z
N LEU A 1 -10.54 9.08 -1.74
CA LEU A 1 -10.78 9.02 -3.18
C LEU A 1 -11.58 7.77 -3.53
N ALA A 2 -11.02 6.58 -3.30
CA ALA A 2 -11.65 5.29 -3.60
C ALA A 2 -13.11 5.16 -3.09
N GLN A 3 -13.38 5.66 -1.89
CA GLN A 3 -14.74 5.66 -1.33
C GLN A 3 -15.72 6.50 -2.17
N TYR A 4 -15.33 7.67 -2.63
CA TYR A 4 -16.18 8.52 -3.47
C TYR A 4 -16.34 7.96 -4.88
N GLU A 5 -15.29 7.36 -5.46
CA GLU A 5 -15.38 6.67 -6.75
C GLU A 5 -16.28 5.43 -6.70
N TYR A 6 -16.28 4.72 -5.57
CA TYR A 6 -17.21 3.61 -5.32
C TYR A 6 -18.67 4.06 -5.16
N LEU A 7 -18.90 5.21 -4.49
CA LEU A 7 -20.24 5.75 -4.24
C LEU A 7 -20.88 6.35 -5.48
N LEU A 8 -20.10 7.00 -6.36
CA LEU A 8 -20.61 7.74 -7.52
C LEU A 8 -21.59 6.96 -8.42
N PRO A 9 -21.31 5.69 -8.83
CA PRO A 9 -22.25 4.91 -9.63
C PRO A 9 -23.46 4.40 -8.83
N ARG A 10 -23.37 4.36 -7.50
CA ARG A 10 -24.39 3.81 -6.59
C ARG A 10 -25.36 4.85 -6.07
N LEU A 11 -25.11 6.14 -6.29
CA LEU A 11 -25.99 7.22 -5.84
C LEU A 11 -27.44 7.07 -6.37
N LYS A 12 -27.64 6.52 -7.57
CA LYS A 12 -28.98 6.20 -8.09
C LYS A 12 -29.78 5.28 -7.19
N GLY A 13 -29.15 4.25 -6.62
CA GLY A 13 -29.84 3.25 -5.80
C GLY A 13 -30.16 3.70 -4.37
N LEU A 14 -29.53 4.80 -3.89
CA LEU A 14 -29.75 5.29 -2.53
C LEU A 14 -31.06 6.10 -2.39
N TRP A 15 -31.58 6.63 -3.50
CA TRP A 15 -32.73 7.55 -3.53
C TRP A 15 -33.97 6.91 -4.19
N THR A 16 -34.12 5.60 -4.16
CA THR A 16 -35.23 4.86 -4.78
C THR A 16 -36.62 5.27 -4.25
N HIS A 17 -36.70 5.83 -3.05
CA HIS A 17 -37.96 6.33 -2.47
C HIS A 17 -38.42 7.66 -3.10
N LEU A 18 -37.52 8.48 -3.63
CA LEU A 18 -37.82 9.75 -4.30
C LEU A 18 -38.13 9.58 -5.80
N GLU A 19 -37.68 8.48 -6.42
CA GLU A 19 -38.01 8.16 -7.82
C GLU A 19 -39.52 7.93 -8.05
N ARG A 20 -40.27 7.63 -6.98
CA ARG A 20 -41.73 7.41 -7.03
C ARG A 20 -42.56 8.71 -7.02
N GLN A 21 -41.95 9.85 -6.70
CA GLN A 21 -42.61 11.14 -6.80
C GLN A 21 -42.45 11.68 -8.22
N LYS A 22 -43.35 11.28 -9.12
CA LYS A 22 -43.39 11.77 -10.50
C LYS A 22 -43.81 13.23 -10.52
N GLY A 23 -42.95 14.12 -11.04
CA GLY A 23 -43.34 15.40 -11.57
C GLY A 23 -44.33 15.20 -12.75
N GLY A 24 -45.21 16.18 -13.02
CA GLY A 24 -46.11 16.14 -14.15
C GLY A 24 -45.38 15.96 -15.50
N ILE A 25 -46.13 15.64 -16.57
CA ILE A 25 -45.61 15.39 -17.91
C ILE A 25 -44.64 16.48 -18.33
N GLY A 26 -43.35 16.15 -18.52
CA GLY A 26 -42.29 17.05 -18.97
C GLY A 26 -41.54 17.80 -17.85
N MET A 27 -41.87 17.66 -16.56
CA MET A 27 -41.11 18.21 -15.44
C MET A 27 -40.18 17.16 -14.82
N ARG A 28 -38.89 17.53 -14.58
CA ARG A 28 -37.98 16.76 -13.78
C ARG A 28 -38.50 16.64 -12.36
N GLY A 29 -38.61 15.42 -11.84
CA GLY A 29 -39.03 15.20 -10.45
C GLY A 29 -37.97 15.73 -9.46
N PRO A 30 -38.34 16.06 -8.20
CA PRO A 30 -37.42 16.56 -7.18
C PRO A 30 -36.29 15.59 -6.88
N GLY A 31 -36.50 14.27 -7.01
CA GLY A 31 -35.46 13.25 -6.83
C GLY A 31 -34.39 13.27 -7.92
N GLU A 32 -34.69 13.63 -9.18
CA GLU A 32 -33.70 13.71 -10.24
C GLU A 32 -32.74 14.89 -10.03
N THR A 33 -33.25 16.04 -9.58
CA THR A 33 -32.44 17.23 -9.27
C THR A 33 -31.54 17.02 -8.07
N GLU A 34 -31.98 16.31 -7.05
CA GLU A 34 -31.16 15.97 -5.88
C GLU A 34 -30.04 14.98 -6.24
N ILE A 35 -30.34 13.93 -7.01
CA ILE A 35 -29.35 12.96 -7.49
C ILE A 35 -28.29 13.66 -8.37
N GLU A 36 -28.68 14.56 -9.25
CA GLU A 36 -27.73 15.33 -10.08
C GLU A 36 -26.85 16.24 -9.22
N THR A 37 -27.42 16.86 -8.19
CA THR A 37 -26.70 17.71 -7.24
C THR A 37 -25.69 16.91 -6.45
N ASP A 38 -26.08 15.77 -5.88
CA ASP A 38 -25.19 14.87 -5.14
C ASP A 38 -24.05 14.33 -6.02
N ARG A 39 -24.36 13.97 -7.26
CA ARG A 39 -23.35 13.56 -8.24
C ARG A 39 -22.34 14.68 -8.51
N ARG A 40 -22.78 15.91 -8.62
CA ARG A 40 -21.91 17.06 -8.82
C ARG A 40 -21.01 17.25 -7.62
N ILE A 41 -21.57 17.27 -6.41
CA ILE A 41 -20.82 17.38 -5.15
C ILE A 41 -19.74 16.28 -5.05
N VAL A 42 -20.09 15.03 -5.35
CA VAL A 42 -19.14 13.91 -5.29
C VAL A 42 -18.05 14.06 -6.35
N ARG A 43 -18.39 14.46 -7.59
CA ARG A 43 -17.40 14.73 -8.65
C ARG A 43 -16.45 15.87 -8.27
N ASP A 44 -16.97 16.94 -7.69
CA ASP A 44 -16.17 18.08 -7.23
C ASP A 44 -15.20 17.66 -6.11
N LYS A 45 -15.67 16.84 -5.15
CA LYS A 45 -14.81 16.25 -4.12
C LYS A 45 -13.74 15.35 -4.70
N ILE A 46 -14.06 14.49 -5.66
CA ILE A 46 -13.09 13.65 -6.37
C ILE A 46 -12.03 14.53 -7.07
N SER A 47 -12.45 15.55 -7.79
CA SER A 47 -11.55 16.49 -8.47
C SER A 47 -10.62 17.21 -7.49
N LEU A 48 -11.17 17.71 -6.38
CA LEU A 48 -10.38 18.36 -5.33
C LEU A 48 -9.36 17.41 -4.70
N LEU A 49 -9.76 16.17 -4.43
CA LEU A 49 -8.86 15.16 -3.87
C LEU A 49 -7.74 14.78 -4.86
N LYS A 50 -8.06 14.65 -6.16
CA LYS A 50 -7.05 14.41 -7.22
C LYS A 50 -6.05 15.57 -7.31
N LYS A 51 -6.49 16.82 -7.22
CA LYS A 51 -5.61 17.99 -7.16
C LYS A 51 -4.69 17.96 -5.93
N LYS A 52 -5.24 17.65 -4.74
CA LYS A 52 -4.45 17.51 -3.52
C LYS A 52 -3.39 16.41 -3.62
N LEU A 53 -3.75 15.23 -4.15
CA LEU A 53 -2.79 14.15 -4.40
C LEU A 53 -1.67 14.60 -5.34
N SER A 54 -1.99 15.24 -6.46
CA SER A 54 -0.97 15.76 -7.39
C SER A 54 -0.02 16.77 -6.72
N THR A 55 -0.53 17.61 -5.80
CA THR A 55 0.32 18.55 -5.05
C THR A 55 1.25 17.81 -4.09
N ILE A 56 0.74 16.81 -3.37
CA ILE A 56 1.53 15.97 -2.48
C ILE A 56 2.62 15.24 -3.26
N ASP A 57 2.29 14.64 -4.43
CA ASP A 57 3.26 13.97 -5.29
C ASP A 57 4.40 14.91 -5.74
N LYS A 58 4.07 16.15 -6.08
CA LYS A 58 5.07 17.17 -6.43
C LYS A 58 5.99 17.50 -5.24
N GLN A 59 5.41 17.69 -4.06
CA GLN A 59 6.17 17.97 -2.84
C GLN A 59 7.08 16.79 -2.47
N MET A 60 6.59 15.56 -2.57
CA MET A 60 7.40 14.36 -2.34
C MET A 60 8.56 14.25 -3.34
N LYS A 61 8.33 14.54 -4.62
CA LYS A 61 9.40 14.56 -5.64
C LYS A 61 10.52 15.55 -5.28
N VAL A 62 10.17 16.75 -4.83
CA VAL A 62 11.16 17.75 -4.39
C VAL A 62 11.93 17.26 -3.16
N GLN A 63 11.24 16.70 -2.16
CA GLN A 63 11.88 16.14 -0.97
C GLN A 63 12.82 14.97 -1.31
N ARG A 64 12.47 14.12 -2.29
CA ARG A 64 13.30 13.01 -2.78
C ARG A 64 14.58 13.54 -3.45
N GLY A 65 14.50 14.61 -4.25
CA GLY A 65 15.65 15.23 -4.90
C GLY A 65 16.70 15.74 -3.92
N ASN A 66 16.31 16.13 -2.72
CA ASN A 66 17.20 16.67 -1.69
C ASN A 66 17.86 15.60 -0.79
N ARG A 67 17.62 14.31 -0.99
CA ARG A 67 18.12 13.21 -0.13
C ARG A 67 19.58 12.81 -0.37
N GLY A 68 20.30 13.49 -1.26
CA GLY A 68 21.74 13.28 -1.52
C GLY A 68 22.07 11.96 -2.23
N SER A 69 23.35 11.59 -2.25
CA SER A 69 23.92 10.39 -2.92
C SER A 69 23.91 9.13 -2.06
N LEU A 70 23.10 9.07 -0.99
CA LEU A 70 23.06 7.89 -0.12
C LEU A 70 22.32 6.74 -0.80
N VAL A 71 22.83 5.53 -0.60
CA VAL A 71 22.15 4.30 -1.04
C VAL A 71 20.75 4.23 -0.42
N ARG A 72 19.77 3.89 -1.22
CA ARG A 72 18.35 3.79 -0.83
C ARG A 72 17.96 2.33 -0.74
N VAL A 73 17.48 1.95 0.43
CA VAL A 73 17.04 0.58 0.72
C VAL A 73 15.54 0.61 1.06
N ALA A 74 14.74 -0.16 0.37
CA ALA A 74 13.30 -0.26 0.66
C ALA A 74 12.94 -1.62 1.24
N LEU A 75 12.16 -1.61 2.34
CA LEU A 75 11.57 -2.80 2.91
C LEU A 75 10.31 -3.15 2.12
N VAL A 76 10.29 -4.31 1.48
CA VAL A 76 9.15 -4.85 0.75
C VAL A 76 8.71 -6.18 1.37
N GLY A 77 7.46 -6.56 1.18
CA GLY A 77 6.96 -7.83 1.70
C GLY A 77 5.47 -7.76 1.98
N TYR A 78 4.90 -8.91 2.26
CA TYR A 78 3.48 -9.04 2.56
C TYR A 78 3.09 -8.25 3.83
N THR A 79 1.78 -8.05 4.06
CA THR A 79 1.32 -7.39 5.29
C THR A 79 1.69 -8.23 6.52
N ASN A 80 1.99 -7.58 7.63
CA ASN A 80 2.28 -8.20 8.94
C ASN A 80 3.50 -9.14 8.98
N VAL A 81 4.42 -9.05 8.03
CA VAL A 81 5.68 -9.84 8.04
C VAL A 81 6.76 -9.24 8.94
N GLY A 82 6.52 -8.07 9.53
CA GLY A 82 7.43 -7.41 10.47
C GLY A 82 8.35 -6.34 9.85
N LYS A 83 7.99 -5.74 8.70
CA LYS A 83 8.78 -4.67 8.07
C LYS A 83 9.07 -3.50 9.02
N SER A 84 8.04 -2.93 9.64
CA SER A 84 8.16 -1.81 10.58
C SER A 84 8.94 -2.20 11.85
N THR A 85 8.86 -3.45 12.27
CA THR A 85 9.66 -3.97 13.39
C THR A 85 11.15 -3.97 13.05
N ILE A 86 11.51 -4.45 11.85
CA ILE A 86 12.89 -4.45 11.34
C ILE A 86 13.37 -3.00 11.16
N MET A 87 12.51 -2.11 10.64
CA MET A 87 12.82 -0.68 10.53
C MET A 87 13.19 -0.08 11.89
N ASN A 88 12.41 -0.37 12.93
CA ASN A 88 12.66 0.11 14.29
C ASN A 88 13.96 -0.45 14.87
N LEU A 89 14.23 -1.72 14.63
CA LEU A 89 15.45 -2.37 15.09
C LEU A 89 16.70 -1.72 14.48
N LEU A 90 16.68 -1.48 13.18
CA LEU A 90 17.82 -0.92 12.46
C LEU A 90 18.00 0.58 12.68
N SER A 91 16.92 1.33 12.82
CA SER A 91 16.97 2.79 12.99
C SER A 91 17.12 3.25 14.44
N LYS A 92 17.15 2.33 15.42
CA LYS A 92 17.19 2.62 16.86
C LYS A 92 16.10 3.62 17.30
N SER A 93 14.98 3.64 16.63
CA SER A 93 13.89 4.58 16.87
C SER A 93 12.57 3.85 16.99
N LYS A 94 11.62 4.40 17.77
CA LYS A 94 10.29 3.82 17.94
C LYS A 94 9.37 4.32 16.84
N VAL A 95 9.12 3.51 15.82
CA VAL A 95 7.96 3.67 14.91
C VAL A 95 6.84 2.79 15.46
N PHE A 96 5.63 3.26 15.36
CA PHE A 96 4.45 2.51 15.77
C PHE A 96 4.33 1.26 14.87
N ALA A 97 4.62 0.11 15.43
CA ALA A 97 4.46 -1.18 14.77
C ALA A 97 3.25 -1.89 15.41
N GLU A 98 2.14 -1.95 14.68
CA GLU A 98 0.96 -2.72 15.10
C GLU A 98 0.85 -4.02 14.32
N ASN A 99 0.34 -5.07 15.00
CA ASN A 99 -0.03 -6.34 14.35
C ASN A 99 -1.37 -6.22 13.61
N LYS A 100 -1.49 -5.21 12.76
CA LYS A 100 -2.70 -4.96 11.95
C LYS A 100 -2.33 -4.94 10.47
N LEU A 101 -3.30 -5.33 9.64
CA LEU A 101 -3.19 -5.15 8.19
C LEU A 101 -3.05 -3.65 7.89
N PHE A 102 -2.08 -3.28 7.04
CA PHE A 102 -1.79 -1.90 6.67
C PHE A 102 -1.43 -0.98 7.86
N ALA A 103 -0.66 -1.49 8.84
CA ALA A 103 -0.16 -0.69 9.95
C ALA A 103 0.66 0.52 9.48
N THR A 104 1.33 0.41 8.34
CA THR A 104 2.04 1.49 7.66
C THR A 104 1.25 1.93 6.44
N LEU A 105 0.62 3.11 6.48
CA LEU A 105 -0.08 3.74 5.35
C LEU A 105 0.80 4.77 4.65
N ASP A 106 1.70 5.43 5.40
CA ASP A 106 2.63 6.42 4.88
C ASP A 106 4.06 5.86 4.90
N THR A 107 4.80 6.11 3.82
CA THR A 107 6.21 5.73 3.76
C THR A 107 7.01 6.52 4.78
N THR A 108 7.76 5.81 5.61
CA THR A 108 8.70 6.40 6.55
C THR A 108 10.11 6.18 6.04
N VAL A 109 10.84 7.26 5.79
CA VAL A 109 12.25 7.21 5.39
C VAL A 109 13.14 7.61 6.55
N ARG A 110 14.17 6.80 6.83
CA ARG A 110 15.11 7.04 7.91
C ARG A 110 16.55 6.86 7.46
N LYS A 111 17.42 7.73 7.95
CA LYS A 111 18.86 7.52 7.81
C LYS A 111 19.31 6.49 8.85
N VAL A 112 19.89 5.41 8.36
CA VAL A 112 20.48 4.34 9.17
C VAL A 112 21.98 4.34 8.93
N VAL A 113 22.76 4.05 9.96
CA VAL A 113 24.21 3.91 9.87
C VAL A 113 24.58 2.56 10.46
N ILE A 114 25.15 1.69 9.64
CA ILE A 114 25.70 0.39 10.07
C ILE A 114 27.21 0.46 9.90
N ASN A 115 27.93 0.29 10.99
CA ASN A 115 29.36 0.58 11.08
C ASN A 115 29.64 2.03 10.70
N THR A 116 30.18 2.30 9.52
CA THR A 116 30.49 3.64 9.01
C THR A 116 29.70 3.98 7.75
N LEU A 117 28.82 3.08 7.28
CA LEU A 117 28.07 3.25 6.04
C LEU A 117 26.68 3.82 6.31
N PRO A 118 26.42 5.08 5.95
CA PRO A 118 25.09 5.65 6.02
C PRO A 118 24.26 5.27 4.78
N PHE A 119 22.99 4.91 4.99
CA PHE A 119 22.02 4.69 3.93
C PHE A 119 20.63 5.16 4.34
N LEU A 120 19.71 5.29 3.38
CA LEU A 120 18.32 5.60 3.63
C LEU A 120 17.50 4.30 3.62
N LEU A 121 16.82 4.02 4.72
CA LEU A 121 15.92 2.89 4.86
C LEU A 121 14.48 3.39 4.80
N THR A 122 13.69 2.82 3.90
CA THR A 122 12.28 3.18 3.69
C THR A 122 11.39 2.01 4.07
N ASP A 123 10.44 2.23 5.01
CA ASP A 123 9.34 1.31 5.26
C ASP A 123 8.23 1.57 4.26
N THR A 124 7.71 0.51 3.66
CA THR A 124 6.65 0.61 2.65
C THR A 124 5.38 -0.09 3.13
N VAL A 125 4.27 0.22 2.47
CA VAL A 125 2.99 -0.47 2.72
C VAL A 125 3.14 -1.96 2.47
N GLY A 126 2.55 -2.78 3.35
CA GLY A 126 2.51 -4.23 3.15
C GLY A 126 1.67 -4.62 1.93
N PHE A 127 2.23 -5.47 1.08
CA PHE A 127 1.51 -6.00 -0.06
C PHE A 127 0.45 -7.01 0.37
N ILE A 128 -0.64 -7.11 -0.40
CA ILE A 128 -1.71 -8.09 -0.24
C ILE A 128 -1.96 -8.78 -1.57
N ARG A 129 -2.55 -9.98 -1.51
CA ARG A 129 -2.76 -10.88 -2.67
C ARG A 129 -3.57 -10.26 -3.82
N LYS A 130 -4.50 -9.35 -3.51
CA LYS A 130 -5.30 -8.59 -4.49
C LYS A 130 -5.38 -7.15 -4.02
N LEU A 131 -4.48 -6.29 -4.49
CA LEU A 131 -4.67 -4.85 -4.35
C LEU A 131 -5.83 -4.45 -5.27
N PRO A 132 -6.96 -3.96 -4.72
CA PRO A 132 -8.00 -3.38 -5.56
C PRO A 132 -7.38 -2.28 -6.41
N THR A 133 -7.70 -2.25 -7.71
CA THR A 133 -7.19 -1.25 -8.65
C THR A 133 -7.41 0.19 -8.18
N GLN A 134 -8.47 0.42 -7.42
CA GLN A 134 -8.81 1.70 -6.80
C GLN A 134 -7.82 2.12 -5.68
N LEU A 135 -7.15 1.16 -5.03
CA LEU A 135 -6.13 1.42 -4.01
C LEU A 135 -4.73 1.60 -4.61
N ILE A 136 -4.49 1.16 -5.84
CA ILE A 136 -3.19 1.34 -6.52
C ILE A 136 -2.85 2.83 -6.65
N GLU A 137 -3.81 3.70 -6.97
CA GLU A 137 -3.59 5.15 -7.01
C GLU A 137 -3.21 5.72 -5.63
N SER A 138 -3.81 5.21 -4.56
CA SER A 138 -3.51 5.65 -3.19
C SER A 138 -2.13 5.18 -2.71
N PHE A 139 -1.66 4.03 -3.22
CA PHE A 139 -0.34 3.49 -2.90
C PHE A 139 0.76 3.90 -3.89
N LYS A 140 0.42 4.69 -4.91
CA LYS A 140 1.36 5.10 -5.96
C LYS A 140 2.59 5.79 -5.37
N SER A 141 2.41 6.67 -4.39
CA SER A 141 3.53 7.36 -3.74
C SER A 141 4.43 6.41 -2.96
N THR A 142 3.86 5.39 -2.31
CA THR A 142 4.63 4.37 -1.58
C THR A 142 5.35 3.41 -2.52
N LEU A 143 4.74 3.08 -3.67
CA LEU A 143 5.35 2.27 -4.71
C LEU A 143 6.45 3.02 -5.46
N GLU A 144 6.39 4.34 -5.54
CA GLU A 144 7.47 5.16 -6.11
C GLU A 144 8.75 5.10 -5.26
N GLU A 145 8.65 5.01 -3.92
CA GLU A 145 9.83 4.80 -3.06
C GLU A 145 10.50 3.44 -3.35
N VAL A 146 9.73 2.41 -3.70
CA VAL A 146 10.28 1.12 -4.13
C VAL A 146 11.00 1.25 -5.48
N LYS A 147 10.45 2.06 -6.41
CA LYS A 147 11.09 2.35 -7.71
C LYS A 147 12.39 3.14 -7.56
N ASP A 148 12.45 4.04 -6.59
CA ASP A 148 13.61 4.87 -6.34
C ASP A 148 14.69 4.16 -5.49
N ALA A 149 14.39 3.00 -4.92
CA ALA A 149 15.34 2.24 -4.12
C ALA A 149 16.42 1.58 -5.00
N ASP A 150 17.64 1.53 -4.49
CA ASP A 150 18.76 0.82 -5.11
C ASP A 150 18.74 -0.67 -4.74
N ILE A 151 18.29 -0.98 -3.51
CA ILE A 151 18.23 -2.33 -2.96
C ILE A 151 16.86 -2.55 -2.33
N LEU A 152 16.29 -3.74 -2.53
CA LEU A 152 15.06 -4.19 -1.89
C LEU A 152 15.40 -5.21 -0.80
N LEU A 153 14.87 -5.01 0.41
CA LEU A 153 14.86 -6.02 1.46
C LEU A 153 13.48 -6.67 1.47
N HIS A 154 13.39 -7.87 0.93
CA HIS A 154 12.14 -8.63 0.87
C HIS A 154 11.96 -9.42 2.15
N ILE A 155 11.09 -8.93 3.03
CA ILE A 155 10.81 -9.53 4.32
C ILE A 155 9.72 -10.58 4.17
N VAL A 156 9.99 -11.79 4.63
CA VAL A 156 9.10 -12.95 4.55
C VAL A 156 8.86 -13.49 5.95
N ASP A 157 7.60 -13.71 6.31
CA ASP A 157 7.22 -14.40 7.53
C ASP A 157 7.25 -15.91 7.28
N ILE A 158 8.36 -16.58 7.67
CA ILE A 158 8.55 -18.01 7.42
C ILE A 158 7.61 -18.89 8.26
N SER A 159 7.06 -18.35 9.35
CA SER A 159 6.11 -19.07 10.21
C SER A 159 4.70 -19.19 9.60
N HIS A 160 4.42 -18.43 8.55
CA HIS A 160 3.12 -18.45 7.90
C HIS A 160 3.01 -19.65 6.93
N PRO A 161 1.96 -20.48 7.01
CA PRO A 161 1.84 -21.69 6.16
C PRO A 161 1.83 -21.40 4.65
N SER A 162 1.42 -20.18 4.25
CA SER A 162 1.40 -19.74 2.84
C SER A 162 2.51 -18.75 2.51
N PHE A 163 3.69 -18.85 3.15
CA PHE A 163 4.76 -17.88 2.94
C PHE A 163 5.28 -17.88 1.49
N GLU A 164 5.28 -19.03 0.81
CA GLU A 164 5.63 -19.12 -0.60
C GLU A 164 4.67 -18.36 -1.51
N ASP A 165 3.36 -18.48 -1.27
CA ASP A 165 2.32 -17.71 -1.96
C ASP A 165 2.50 -16.20 -1.75
N HIS A 166 2.95 -15.80 -0.55
CA HIS A 166 3.24 -14.40 -0.24
C HIS A 166 4.44 -13.91 -1.06
N ILE A 167 5.51 -14.71 -1.19
CA ILE A 167 6.67 -14.39 -2.03
C ILE A 167 6.23 -14.21 -3.48
N ILE A 168 5.46 -15.15 -4.03
CA ILE A 168 4.93 -15.08 -5.40
C ILE A 168 4.10 -13.80 -5.61
N SER A 169 3.24 -13.48 -4.65
CA SER A 169 2.38 -12.29 -4.72
C SER A 169 3.18 -10.99 -4.73
N VAL A 170 4.21 -10.89 -3.89
CA VAL A 170 5.10 -9.73 -3.82
C VAL A 170 5.90 -9.59 -5.13
N ASN A 171 6.48 -10.68 -5.63
CA ASN A 171 7.23 -10.67 -6.89
C ASN A 171 6.37 -10.27 -8.09
N LYS A 172 5.11 -10.68 -8.11
CA LYS A 172 4.15 -10.26 -9.13
C LYS A 172 3.93 -8.74 -9.09
N ILE A 173 3.71 -8.16 -7.91
CA ILE A 173 3.52 -6.71 -7.76
C ILE A 173 4.81 -5.96 -8.15
N LEU A 174 5.99 -6.45 -7.75
CA LEU A 174 7.27 -5.86 -8.14
C LEU A 174 7.45 -5.87 -9.66
N SER A 175 6.99 -6.91 -10.35
CA SER A 175 7.00 -6.99 -11.81
C SER A 175 6.02 -5.98 -12.44
N GLU A 176 4.82 -5.83 -11.89
CA GLU A 176 3.81 -4.87 -12.37
C GLU A 176 4.30 -3.41 -12.27
N ILE A 177 5.15 -3.10 -11.29
CA ILE A 177 5.76 -1.76 -11.13
C ILE A 177 7.15 -1.64 -11.77
N ASN A 178 7.59 -2.62 -12.57
CA ASN A 178 8.89 -2.67 -13.25
C ASN A 178 10.10 -2.63 -12.30
N CYS A 179 9.99 -3.29 -11.14
CA CYS A 179 11.05 -3.36 -10.14
C CYS A 179 11.67 -4.77 -9.99
N HIS A 180 11.34 -5.70 -10.88
CA HIS A 180 11.82 -7.09 -10.84
C HIS A 180 13.32 -7.25 -11.05
N ASN A 181 13.99 -6.28 -11.71
CA ASN A 181 15.44 -6.31 -11.98
C ASN A 181 16.29 -5.66 -10.87
N LYS A 182 15.68 -5.22 -9.78
CA LYS A 182 16.43 -4.60 -8.67
C LYS A 182 17.13 -5.65 -7.82
N TYR A 183 18.28 -5.28 -7.26
CA TYR A 183 18.94 -6.12 -6.25
C TYR A 183 17.98 -6.33 -5.08
N SER A 184 17.68 -7.60 -4.81
CA SER A 184 16.76 -7.98 -3.74
C SER A 184 17.43 -8.99 -2.81
N LEU A 185 17.42 -8.68 -1.51
CA LEU A 185 17.84 -9.59 -0.45
C LEU A 185 16.59 -10.07 0.30
N MET A 186 16.39 -11.39 0.32
CA MET A 186 15.29 -12.00 1.07
C MET A 186 15.67 -12.22 2.53
N ILE A 187 14.83 -11.80 3.44
CA ILE A 187 15.01 -11.93 4.89
C ILE A 187 13.83 -12.73 5.44
N PHE A 188 14.12 -13.92 5.94
CA PHE A 188 13.15 -14.76 6.63
C PHE A 188 13.02 -14.31 8.08
N ASN A 189 11.85 -13.78 8.42
CA ASN A 189 11.53 -13.26 9.74
C ASN A 189 10.63 -14.22 10.52
N LYS A 190 10.50 -14.01 11.83
CA LYS A 190 9.68 -14.78 12.77
C LYS A 190 10.07 -16.27 12.86
N ILE A 191 11.36 -16.53 12.76
CA ILE A 191 11.90 -17.91 12.86
C ILE A 191 11.61 -18.55 14.23
N ASP A 192 11.41 -17.75 15.25
CA ASP A 192 10.98 -18.14 16.59
C ASP A 192 9.62 -18.85 16.61
N ASN A 193 8.75 -18.51 15.65
CA ASN A 193 7.43 -19.11 15.48
C ASN A 193 7.40 -20.22 14.41
N TYR A 194 8.52 -20.47 13.75
CA TYR A 194 8.62 -21.51 12.74
C TYR A 194 8.68 -22.88 13.41
N LYS A 195 7.60 -23.67 13.26
CA LYS A 195 7.59 -25.08 13.67
C LYS A 195 8.26 -25.88 12.58
N GLN A 196 9.49 -26.32 12.83
CA GLN A 196 10.17 -27.28 11.96
C GLN A 196 9.31 -28.55 11.93
N VAL A 197 8.80 -28.90 10.76
CA VAL A 197 8.23 -30.25 10.56
C VAL A 197 9.42 -31.19 10.58
N ASP A 198 9.53 -31.99 11.61
CA ASP A 198 10.56 -33.04 11.67
C ASP A 198 10.35 -33.99 10.49
N PHE A 199 11.21 -33.86 9.47
CA PHE A 199 11.22 -34.74 8.29
C PHE A 199 11.62 -36.18 8.63
N ASN A 200 11.88 -36.50 9.91
CA ASN A 200 12.32 -37.82 10.35
C ASN A 200 11.23 -38.90 10.47
N ASP A 201 9.94 -38.51 10.36
CA ASP A 201 8.82 -39.48 10.50
C ASP A 201 8.41 -40.18 9.18
N SER A 202 9.02 -39.81 8.04
CA SER A 202 8.59 -40.36 6.72
C SER A 202 9.38 -41.58 6.23
N TYR A 203 10.40 -42.07 6.96
CA TYR A 203 11.24 -43.19 6.54
C TYR A 203 11.23 -44.41 7.48
N SER A 204 10.24 -44.46 8.39
CA SER A 204 10.05 -45.68 9.21
C SER A 204 8.66 -46.30 8.95
N LYS A 205 8.48 -46.83 7.75
CA LYS A 205 7.50 -47.88 7.47
C LYS A 205 8.01 -48.73 6.30
#